data_60f0eca2352a3bab18626092aa2382ab
#
_entry.id   60f0eca2352a3bab18626092aa2382ab
#
_cell.length_a   1.000
_cell.length_b   1.000
_cell.length_c   1.000
_cell.angle_alpha   90.00
_cell.angle_beta   90.00
_cell.angle_gamma   90.00
#
_symmetry.space_group_name_H-M   'P 1'
#
loop_
_entity.id
_entity.type
_entity.pdbx_description
1 polymer ?
#
loop_
_entity_poly.entity_id
_entity_poly.type
_entity_poly.pdbx_seq_one_letter_code
_entity_poly.pdbx_strand_id
1 'polypeptide(L)'
;MAQNVRLLEAVLSPRGFRVATASSGEEALDVLSKEHPDLVLLDILMPGMDGYEVCRRIREDPGTAFLPVIMMTASGEQEKIRAIESGADDFVNKPFDQAELLARVRSLVRVKRYHDTIEHQAAELAGWNRELEQRVQFQIEQLERVGRLRRFLPAQLADLIISSGDESFLNAHRREITVVCCDLRGFTAFAESAEPEDVWEILGEYNGALGDLIGRFEGTLERFTGDGLVVFFNDPIPCDDAPLRSVRLALTMRQRVQELADGWQRRGHELALGVGIAQGYATLGRVGYADRFEYASVGSVTNVAARLCSEAAPWQILVTQRVNAAAEEVVVSRLVGELSLRGFSRPIRTFEVSGLDSAKVTS
;
A
#
# COMPACT_ATOMS: atom_id res chain seq x y z
N MET A 1 25.82 -65.57 7.47
CA MET A 1 24.90 -64.47 7.46
C MET A 1 23.97 -64.39 8.67
N ALA A 2 23.12 -65.34 8.89
CA ALA A 2 22.16 -65.32 10.03
C ALA A 2 22.80 -65.05 11.40
N GLN A 3 24.04 -65.44 11.61
CA GLN A 3 24.75 -65.24 12.89
C GLN A 3 25.20 -63.81 13.11
N ASN A 4 25.62 -63.07 12.04
CA ASN A 4 26.01 -61.68 12.09
C ASN A 4 24.78 -60.75 12.32
N VAL A 5 23.68 -61.04 11.66
CA VAL A 5 22.42 -60.31 11.82
C VAL A 5 21.92 -60.39 13.26
N ARG A 6 21.87 -61.61 13.84
CA ARG A 6 21.50 -61.79 15.24
C ARG A 6 22.44 -61.13 16.25
N LEU A 7 23.73 -61.09 15.95
CA LEU A 7 24.70 -60.40 16.80
C LEU A 7 24.48 -58.87 16.78
N LEU A 8 24.25 -58.29 15.61
CA LEU A 8 23.97 -56.84 15.47
C LEU A 8 22.66 -56.47 16.17
N GLU A 9 21.62 -57.28 15.98
CA GLU A 9 20.33 -57.08 16.66
C GLU A 9 20.50 -57.15 18.20
N ALA A 10 21.25 -58.14 18.73
CA ALA A 10 21.55 -58.24 20.13
C ALA A 10 22.38 -57.07 20.72
N VAL A 11 23.18 -56.39 19.88
CA VAL A 11 23.97 -55.23 20.27
C VAL A 11 23.15 -53.93 20.21
N LEU A 12 22.29 -53.77 19.21
CA LEU A 12 21.61 -52.48 18.93
C LEU A 12 20.27 -52.39 19.66
N SER A 13 19.44 -53.43 19.70
CA SER A 13 18.10 -53.40 20.29
C SER A 13 18.10 -53.00 21.77
N PRO A 14 18.97 -53.52 22.65
CA PRO A 14 19.02 -53.09 24.05
C PRO A 14 19.45 -51.63 24.26
N ARG A 15 19.95 -50.98 23.20
CA ARG A 15 20.41 -49.57 23.22
C ARG A 15 19.42 -48.61 22.60
N GLY A 16 18.19 -49.07 22.35
CA GLY A 16 17.07 -48.26 21.90
C GLY A 16 16.95 -48.09 20.38
N PHE A 17 17.72 -48.86 19.59
CA PHE A 17 17.54 -48.90 18.14
C PHE A 17 16.49 -49.91 17.72
N ARG A 18 15.57 -49.51 16.83
CA ARG A 18 14.68 -50.46 16.14
C ARG A 18 15.46 -51.04 14.97
N VAL A 19 15.53 -52.34 14.87
CA VAL A 19 16.32 -53.06 13.87
C VAL A 19 15.40 -53.78 12.92
N ALA A 20 15.49 -53.46 11.63
CA ALA A 20 14.95 -54.27 10.54
C ALA A 20 16.07 -55.08 9.92
N THR A 21 15.81 -56.31 9.51
CA THR A 21 16.83 -57.26 9.04
C THR A 21 16.52 -57.70 7.62
N ALA A 22 17.57 -57.91 6.81
CA ALA A 22 17.50 -58.50 5.48
C ALA A 22 18.58 -59.55 5.30
N SER A 23 18.28 -60.61 4.56
CA SER A 23 19.16 -61.75 4.30
C SER A 23 19.85 -61.75 2.94
N SER A 24 19.46 -60.84 2.08
CA SER A 24 20.06 -60.60 0.71
C SER A 24 20.04 -59.14 0.35
N GLY A 25 20.78 -58.77 -0.72
CA GLY A 25 20.81 -57.42 -1.26
C GLY A 25 19.45 -56.98 -1.79
N GLU A 26 18.70 -57.83 -2.45
CA GLU A 26 17.36 -57.56 -2.96
C GLU A 26 16.36 -57.32 -1.81
N GLU A 27 16.40 -58.20 -0.79
CA GLU A 27 15.56 -58.02 0.40
C GLU A 27 15.90 -56.69 1.14
N ALA A 28 17.18 -56.33 1.19
CA ALA A 28 17.61 -55.07 1.81
C ALA A 28 17.00 -53.85 1.09
N LEU A 29 17.01 -53.83 -0.24
CA LEU A 29 16.39 -52.74 -1.03
C LEU A 29 14.85 -52.72 -0.86
N ASP A 30 14.20 -53.87 -0.78
CA ASP A 30 12.75 -53.96 -0.51
C ASP A 30 12.41 -53.43 0.89
N VAL A 31 13.18 -53.78 1.92
CA VAL A 31 13.02 -53.27 3.30
C VAL A 31 13.25 -51.74 3.33
N LEU A 32 14.26 -51.21 2.62
CA LEU A 32 14.53 -49.76 2.55
C LEU A 32 13.35 -48.97 2.02
N SER A 33 12.67 -49.50 0.99
CA SER A 33 11.51 -48.83 0.40
C SER A 33 10.27 -48.80 1.31
N LYS A 34 10.16 -49.73 2.28
CA LYS A 34 9.01 -49.89 3.17
C LYS A 34 9.21 -49.23 4.54
N GLU A 35 10.41 -49.40 5.10
CA GLU A 35 10.68 -49.07 6.53
C GLU A 35 11.40 -47.71 6.72
N HIS A 36 12.00 -47.13 5.69
CA HIS A 36 12.73 -45.84 5.72
C HIS A 36 13.68 -45.71 6.93
N PRO A 37 14.70 -46.57 7.05
CA PRO A 37 15.60 -46.55 8.21
C PRO A 37 16.49 -45.29 8.26
N ASP A 38 16.99 -44.94 9.46
CA ASP A 38 17.92 -43.85 9.67
C ASP A 38 19.38 -44.18 9.31
N LEU A 39 19.72 -45.48 9.16
CA LEU A 39 21.05 -45.99 8.83
C LEU A 39 21.00 -47.43 8.36
N VAL A 40 21.90 -47.82 7.47
CA VAL A 40 22.09 -49.20 6.99
C VAL A 40 23.44 -49.73 7.47
N LEU A 41 23.42 -50.92 8.08
CA LEU A 41 24.62 -51.74 8.30
C LEU A 41 24.65 -52.80 7.22
N LEU A 42 25.62 -52.76 6.32
CA LEU A 42 25.62 -53.53 5.10
C LEU A 42 26.83 -54.49 5.06
N ASP A 43 26.55 -55.78 5.01
CA ASP A 43 27.60 -56.77 4.80
C ASP A 43 28.07 -56.76 3.33
N ILE A 44 29.37 -56.81 3.08
CA ILE A 44 29.91 -56.88 1.72
C ILE A 44 29.58 -58.23 1.08
N LEU A 45 29.76 -59.33 1.82
CA LEU A 45 29.57 -60.68 1.32
C LEU A 45 28.13 -61.17 1.56
N MET A 46 27.29 -60.94 0.51
CA MET A 46 25.91 -61.40 0.51
C MET A 46 25.62 -62.32 -0.70
N PRO A 47 24.70 -63.28 -0.62
CA PRO A 47 24.29 -64.07 -1.75
C PRO A 47 23.53 -63.23 -2.77
N GLY A 48 23.78 -63.49 -4.07
CA GLY A 48 23.18 -62.74 -5.15
C GLY A 48 23.86 -61.40 -5.35
N MET A 49 23.24 -60.30 -4.93
CA MET A 49 23.76 -58.95 -5.00
C MET A 49 24.71 -58.68 -3.81
N ASP A 50 25.95 -58.25 -4.11
CA ASP A 50 26.92 -57.87 -3.09
C ASP A 50 26.62 -56.51 -2.41
N GLY A 51 27.28 -56.22 -1.30
CA GLY A 51 27.08 -54.99 -0.54
C GLY A 51 27.48 -53.74 -1.31
N TYR A 52 28.45 -53.84 -2.21
CA TYR A 52 28.85 -52.67 -3.01
C TYR A 52 27.78 -52.27 -3.99
N GLU A 53 27.12 -53.21 -4.63
CA GLU A 53 26.03 -52.99 -5.57
C GLU A 53 24.79 -52.41 -4.85
N VAL A 54 24.46 -52.93 -3.65
CA VAL A 54 23.37 -52.40 -2.82
C VAL A 54 23.66 -50.95 -2.47
N CYS A 55 24.89 -50.64 -2.05
CA CYS A 55 25.31 -49.28 -1.71
C CYS A 55 25.17 -48.32 -2.90
N ARG A 56 25.63 -48.71 -4.08
CA ARG A 56 25.46 -47.89 -5.31
C ARG A 56 24.00 -47.60 -5.59
N ARG A 57 23.11 -48.57 -5.52
CA ARG A 57 21.65 -48.37 -5.70
C ARG A 57 21.03 -47.46 -4.67
N ILE A 58 21.47 -47.49 -3.42
CA ILE A 58 21.06 -46.58 -2.38
C ILE A 58 21.46 -45.13 -2.77
N ARG A 59 22.64 -44.92 -3.35
CA ARG A 59 23.12 -43.60 -3.77
C ARG A 59 22.48 -43.07 -5.06
N GLU A 60 22.08 -43.96 -5.96
CA GLU A 60 21.39 -43.62 -7.22
C GLU A 60 19.94 -43.19 -7.02
N ASP A 61 19.29 -43.63 -5.94
CA ASP A 61 17.92 -43.26 -5.62
C ASP A 61 17.91 -41.93 -4.84
N PRO A 62 17.31 -40.83 -5.39
CA PRO A 62 17.21 -39.55 -4.70
C PRO A 62 16.60 -39.64 -3.30
N GLY A 63 15.67 -40.55 -3.07
CA GLY A 63 14.99 -40.75 -1.75
C GLY A 63 15.92 -41.37 -0.68
N THR A 64 16.99 -42.06 -1.08
CA THR A 64 17.92 -42.71 -0.17
C THR A 64 19.39 -42.24 -0.35
N ALA A 65 19.65 -41.28 -1.22
CA ALA A 65 21.00 -40.80 -1.51
C ALA A 65 21.76 -40.31 -0.28
N PHE A 66 21.08 -39.76 0.70
CA PHE A 66 21.65 -39.25 1.96
C PHE A 66 21.47 -40.23 3.14
N LEU A 67 21.00 -41.46 2.88
CA LEU A 67 20.86 -42.47 3.91
C LEU A 67 22.25 -43.02 4.32
N PRO A 68 22.67 -42.89 5.59
CA PRO A 68 23.98 -43.38 6.02
C PRO A 68 24.16 -44.87 5.85
N VAL A 69 25.27 -45.30 5.26
CA VAL A 69 25.63 -46.70 5.04
C VAL A 69 26.97 -46.99 5.70
N ILE A 70 26.97 -47.93 6.64
CA ILE A 70 28.21 -48.50 7.23
C ILE A 70 28.44 -49.88 6.63
N MET A 71 29.54 -50.06 5.91
CA MET A 71 29.91 -51.39 5.40
C MET A 71 30.65 -52.23 6.41
N MET A 72 30.32 -53.52 6.48
CA MET A 72 31.02 -54.51 7.31
C MET A 72 32.01 -55.28 6.43
N THR A 73 33.34 -55.06 6.64
CA THR A 73 34.42 -55.63 5.81
C THR A 73 35.17 -56.75 6.52
N ALA A 74 35.75 -57.70 5.77
CA ALA A 74 36.79 -58.56 6.32
C ALA A 74 38.15 -57.83 6.12
N SER A 75 39.00 -57.76 7.09
CA SER A 75 40.25 -57.02 7.28
C SER A 75 41.19 -56.78 6.08
N GLY A 76 40.72 -56.21 4.96
CA GLY A 76 41.57 -55.90 3.80
C GLY A 76 41.55 -54.42 3.47
N GLU A 77 42.72 -53.79 3.19
CA GLU A 77 42.85 -52.39 2.82
C GLU A 77 42.14 -52.08 1.48
N GLN A 78 42.16 -52.99 0.54
CA GLN A 78 41.44 -52.91 -0.76
C GLN A 78 39.94 -52.93 -0.61
N GLU A 79 39.35 -53.69 0.35
CA GLU A 79 37.93 -53.71 0.61
C GLU A 79 37.44 -52.37 1.17
N LYS A 80 38.22 -51.72 2.00
CA LYS A 80 37.93 -50.39 2.53
C LYS A 80 37.84 -49.31 1.46
N ILE A 81 38.82 -49.32 0.52
CA ILE A 81 38.85 -48.40 -0.61
C ILE A 81 37.57 -48.60 -1.46
N ARG A 82 37.25 -49.86 -1.81
CA ARG A 82 36.07 -50.18 -2.62
C ARG A 82 34.76 -49.84 -1.91
N ALA A 83 34.71 -49.94 -0.57
CA ALA A 83 33.55 -49.52 0.21
C ALA A 83 33.27 -48.00 0.09
N ILE A 84 34.33 -47.17 0.22
CA ILE A 84 34.26 -45.72 0.03
C ILE A 84 33.88 -45.37 -1.42
N GLU A 85 34.52 -46.04 -2.42
CA GLU A 85 34.25 -45.80 -3.84
C GLU A 85 32.80 -46.19 -4.25
N SER A 86 32.18 -47.14 -3.52
CA SER A 86 30.75 -47.49 -3.70
C SER A 86 29.79 -46.51 -3.04
N GLY A 87 30.30 -45.49 -2.32
CA GLY A 87 29.51 -44.45 -1.68
C GLY A 87 29.13 -44.74 -0.21
N ALA A 88 29.78 -45.68 0.46
CA ALA A 88 29.60 -45.88 1.90
C ALA A 88 30.14 -44.71 2.71
N ASP A 89 29.47 -44.32 3.79
CA ASP A 89 29.87 -43.25 4.68
C ASP A 89 30.94 -43.69 5.68
N ASP A 90 30.93 -44.95 6.02
CA ASP A 90 31.90 -45.56 6.97
C ASP A 90 32.01 -47.06 6.75
N PHE A 91 33.00 -47.68 7.42
CA PHE A 91 33.14 -49.15 7.44
C PHE A 91 33.55 -49.63 8.83
N VAL A 92 33.27 -50.91 9.11
CA VAL A 92 33.64 -51.63 10.35
C VAL A 92 34.23 -52.97 9.98
N ASN A 93 35.44 -53.27 10.54
CA ASN A 93 36.11 -54.53 10.29
C ASN A 93 35.51 -55.68 11.13
N LYS A 94 35.39 -56.88 10.56
CA LYS A 94 35.03 -58.10 11.27
C LYS A 94 36.28 -58.82 11.73
N PRO A 95 36.32 -59.31 13.03
CA PRO A 95 35.34 -59.11 14.08
C PRO A 95 35.33 -57.68 14.60
N PHE A 96 34.19 -57.07 14.86
CA PHE A 96 34.04 -55.68 15.30
C PHE A 96 33.99 -55.56 16.83
N ASP A 97 34.51 -54.47 17.33
CA ASP A 97 34.29 -53.99 18.69
C ASP A 97 32.89 -53.33 18.81
N GLN A 98 32.14 -53.73 19.84
CA GLN A 98 30.78 -53.24 20.05
C GLN A 98 30.74 -51.73 20.34
N ALA A 99 31.72 -51.21 21.09
CA ALA A 99 31.80 -49.81 21.42
C ALA A 99 32.12 -48.94 20.19
N GLU A 100 33.02 -49.40 19.31
CA GLU A 100 33.35 -48.77 18.04
C GLU A 100 32.13 -48.73 17.11
N LEU A 101 31.42 -49.85 16.91
CA LEU A 101 30.25 -49.91 16.08
C LEU A 101 29.17 -48.92 16.55
N LEU A 102 28.89 -48.92 17.86
CA LEU A 102 27.89 -48.02 18.45
C LEU A 102 28.25 -46.52 18.31
N ALA A 103 29.51 -46.18 18.48
CA ALA A 103 29.97 -44.83 18.29
C ALA A 103 29.74 -44.33 16.86
N ARG A 104 30.05 -45.17 15.85
CA ARG A 104 29.83 -44.85 14.40
C ARG A 104 28.34 -44.77 14.09
N VAL A 105 27.52 -45.71 14.52
CA VAL A 105 26.07 -45.69 14.33
C VAL A 105 25.45 -44.41 14.91
N ARG A 106 25.78 -44.07 16.18
CA ARG A 106 25.27 -42.87 16.82
C ARG A 106 25.70 -41.57 16.09
N SER A 107 26.93 -41.54 15.59
CA SER A 107 27.44 -40.36 14.85
C SER A 107 26.68 -40.19 13.56
N LEU A 108 26.53 -41.21 12.75
CA LEU A 108 25.88 -41.12 11.45
C LEU A 108 24.37 -40.92 11.54
N VAL A 109 23.66 -41.58 12.52
CA VAL A 109 22.25 -41.33 12.78
C VAL A 109 22.04 -39.87 13.21
N ARG A 110 22.95 -39.26 13.98
CA ARG A 110 22.88 -37.85 14.32
C ARG A 110 23.03 -36.92 13.09
N VAL A 111 23.97 -37.25 12.20
CA VAL A 111 24.14 -36.51 10.92
C VAL A 111 22.87 -36.57 10.06
N LYS A 112 22.28 -37.80 9.93
CA LYS A 112 21.03 -37.98 9.20
C LYS A 112 19.90 -37.14 9.77
N ARG A 113 19.72 -37.12 11.09
CA ARG A 113 18.70 -36.30 11.74
C ARG A 113 18.89 -34.81 11.52
N TYR A 114 20.13 -34.32 11.51
CA TYR A 114 20.38 -32.91 11.18
C TYR A 114 20.07 -32.59 9.72
N HIS A 115 20.42 -33.48 8.81
CA HIS A 115 20.08 -33.34 7.40
C HIS A 115 18.55 -33.26 7.20
N ASP A 116 17.79 -34.18 7.76
CA ASP A 116 16.34 -34.20 7.66
C ASP A 116 15.69 -32.95 8.27
N THR A 117 16.24 -32.46 9.39
CA THR A 117 15.78 -31.23 10.02
C THR A 117 16.02 -30.01 9.10
N ILE A 118 17.20 -29.92 8.47
CA ILE A 118 17.53 -28.84 7.56
C ILE A 118 16.62 -28.88 6.31
N GLU A 119 16.40 -30.03 5.73
CA GLU A 119 15.48 -30.20 4.59
C GLU A 119 14.06 -29.76 4.93
N HIS A 120 13.57 -30.18 6.09
CA HIS A 120 12.23 -29.79 6.56
C HIS A 120 12.13 -28.27 6.75
N GLN A 121 13.11 -27.66 7.43
CA GLN A 121 13.15 -26.20 7.63
C GLN A 121 13.28 -25.41 6.31
N ALA A 122 14.05 -25.92 5.36
CA ALA A 122 14.18 -25.30 4.04
C ALA A 122 12.84 -25.32 3.28
N ALA A 123 12.10 -26.43 3.35
CA ALA A 123 10.78 -26.54 2.76
C ALA A 123 9.74 -25.61 3.41
N GLU A 124 9.75 -25.48 4.74
CA GLU A 124 8.90 -24.54 5.47
C GLU A 124 9.23 -23.07 5.10
N LEU A 125 10.51 -22.71 5.10
CA LEU A 125 10.95 -21.38 4.71
C LEU A 125 10.55 -21.02 3.27
N ALA A 126 10.66 -21.96 2.34
CA ALA A 126 10.20 -21.78 0.97
C ALA A 126 8.67 -21.58 0.88
N GLY A 127 7.92 -22.22 1.77
CA GLY A 127 6.47 -22.01 1.91
C GLY A 127 6.15 -20.59 2.41
N TRP A 128 6.79 -20.16 3.50
CA TRP A 128 6.58 -18.85 4.09
C TRP A 128 7.01 -17.70 3.17
N ASN A 129 8.11 -17.87 2.44
CA ASN A 129 8.53 -16.86 1.47
C ASN A 129 7.48 -16.64 0.37
N ARG A 130 6.89 -17.70 -0.16
CA ARG A 130 5.81 -17.58 -1.17
C ARG A 130 4.57 -16.87 -0.60
N GLU A 131 4.18 -17.19 0.63
CA GLU A 131 3.05 -16.52 1.29
C GLU A 131 3.35 -15.03 1.54
N LEU A 132 4.57 -14.72 2.00
CA LEU A 132 5.00 -13.34 2.23
C LEU A 132 5.04 -12.52 0.93
N GLU A 133 5.56 -13.08 -0.15
CA GLU A 133 5.58 -12.44 -1.48
C GLU A 133 4.17 -12.09 -1.96
N GLN A 134 3.21 -13.02 -1.80
CA GLN A 134 1.80 -12.75 -2.16
C GLN A 134 1.19 -11.64 -1.31
N ARG A 135 1.49 -11.63 0.00
CA ARG A 135 1.00 -10.59 0.91
C ARG A 135 1.58 -9.21 0.59
N VAL A 136 2.87 -9.14 0.29
CA VAL A 136 3.56 -7.90 -0.13
C VAL A 136 2.97 -7.38 -1.45
N GLN A 137 2.76 -8.24 -2.43
CA GLN A 137 2.15 -7.86 -3.70
C GLN A 137 0.74 -7.28 -3.52
N PHE A 138 -0.09 -7.93 -2.71
CA PHE A 138 -1.42 -7.42 -2.37
C PHE A 138 -1.36 -6.04 -1.69
N GLN A 139 -0.42 -5.84 -0.75
CA GLN A 139 -0.25 -4.53 -0.09
C GLN A 139 0.20 -3.43 -1.06
N ILE A 140 1.09 -3.75 -2.01
CA ILE A 140 1.51 -2.80 -3.06
C ILE A 140 0.31 -2.37 -3.89
N GLU A 141 -0.53 -3.30 -4.34
CA GLU A 141 -1.74 -2.99 -5.12
C GLU A 141 -2.72 -2.09 -4.34
N GLN A 142 -2.89 -2.33 -3.03
CA GLN A 142 -3.72 -1.48 -2.17
C GLN A 142 -3.13 -0.07 -2.04
N LEU A 143 -1.81 0.05 -1.83
CA LEU A 143 -1.14 1.35 -1.75
C LEU A 143 -1.21 2.14 -3.05
N GLU A 144 -1.05 1.48 -4.20
CA GLU A 144 -1.21 2.09 -5.51
C GLU A 144 -2.63 2.58 -5.75
N ARG A 145 -3.65 1.79 -5.33
CA ARG A 145 -5.06 2.19 -5.41
C ARG A 145 -5.32 3.45 -4.58
N VAL A 146 -4.85 3.48 -3.33
CA VAL A 146 -4.96 4.66 -2.45
C VAL A 146 -4.22 5.85 -3.04
N GLY A 147 -3.01 5.65 -3.58
CA GLY A 147 -2.23 6.70 -4.22
C GLY A 147 -2.92 7.31 -5.45
N ARG A 148 -3.56 6.48 -6.28
CA ARG A 148 -4.35 6.95 -7.43
C ARG A 148 -5.55 7.78 -6.99
N LEU A 149 -6.33 7.30 -6.00
CA LEU A 149 -7.48 8.03 -5.49
C LEU A 149 -7.10 9.41 -4.94
N ARG A 150 -6.07 9.49 -4.10
CA ARG A 150 -5.62 10.76 -3.51
C ARG A 150 -5.00 11.74 -4.49
N ARG A 151 -4.50 11.28 -5.63
CA ARG A 151 -3.89 12.16 -6.64
C ARG A 151 -4.92 12.92 -7.48
N PHE A 152 -6.07 12.32 -7.74
CA PHE A 152 -7.06 12.82 -8.70
C PHE A 152 -8.40 13.23 -8.07
N LEU A 153 -8.59 12.92 -6.79
CA LEU A 153 -9.82 13.23 -6.06
C LEU A 153 -9.55 14.20 -4.90
N PRO A 154 -10.52 15.05 -4.57
CA PRO A 154 -10.50 15.80 -3.32
C PRO A 154 -10.27 14.88 -2.12
N ALA A 155 -9.46 15.31 -1.16
CA ALA A 155 -9.05 14.48 -0.02
C ALA A 155 -10.23 13.83 0.72
N GLN A 156 -11.28 14.59 0.94
CA GLN A 156 -12.52 14.14 1.60
C GLN A 156 -13.22 13.00 0.84
N LEU A 157 -13.27 13.09 -0.51
CA LEU A 157 -13.87 12.06 -1.35
C LEU A 157 -12.98 10.80 -1.39
N ALA A 158 -11.67 10.98 -1.49
CA ALA A 158 -10.73 9.86 -1.43
C ALA A 158 -10.83 9.10 -0.10
N ASP A 159 -10.88 9.80 1.02
CA ASP A 159 -11.02 9.20 2.35
C ASP A 159 -12.37 8.50 2.55
N LEU A 160 -13.45 9.06 1.98
CA LEU A 160 -14.77 8.43 1.99
C LEU A 160 -14.77 7.11 1.21
N ILE A 161 -14.19 7.09 0.00
CA ILE A 161 -14.09 5.88 -0.82
C ILE A 161 -13.19 4.83 -0.16
N ILE A 162 -12.06 5.25 0.42
CA ILE A 162 -11.14 4.34 1.12
C ILE A 162 -11.82 3.70 2.33
N SER A 163 -12.57 4.48 3.11
CA SER A 163 -13.23 4.00 4.32
C SER A 163 -14.47 3.13 4.07
N SER A 164 -15.26 3.47 3.04
CA SER A 164 -16.49 2.73 2.70
C SER A 164 -16.25 1.57 1.74
N GLY A 165 -15.19 1.63 0.91
CA GLY A 165 -14.97 0.73 -0.21
C GLY A 165 -15.93 0.96 -1.39
N ASP A 166 -16.78 2.00 -1.33
CA ASP A 166 -17.81 2.30 -2.32
C ASP A 166 -17.36 3.42 -3.27
N GLU A 167 -17.24 3.09 -4.56
CA GLU A 167 -16.90 4.05 -5.61
C GLU A 167 -18.14 4.69 -6.25
N SER A 168 -19.34 4.36 -5.79
CA SER A 168 -20.59 4.92 -6.32
C SER A 168 -20.69 6.44 -6.13
N PHE A 169 -19.97 7.01 -5.17
CA PHE A 169 -19.80 8.45 -4.99
C PHE A 169 -19.23 9.17 -6.22
N LEU A 170 -18.52 8.46 -7.09
CA LEU A 170 -17.98 9.01 -8.34
C LEU A 170 -19.01 9.05 -9.47
N ASN A 171 -20.18 8.41 -9.32
CA ASN A 171 -21.22 8.43 -10.31
C ASN A 171 -21.84 9.82 -10.41
N ALA A 172 -22.18 10.21 -11.64
CA ALA A 172 -22.83 11.50 -11.88
C ALA A 172 -24.16 11.60 -11.12
N HIS A 173 -24.29 12.60 -10.28
CA HIS A 173 -25.49 12.87 -9.50
C HIS A 173 -25.76 14.38 -9.39
N ARG A 174 -27.04 14.73 -9.24
CA ARG A 174 -27.47 16.12 -9.13
C ARG A 174 -27.62 16.53 -7.67
N ARG A 175 -26.95 17.61 -7.28
CA ARG A 175 -27.02 18.15 -5.93
C ARG A 175 -27.05 19.66 -5.92
N GLU A 176 -27.66 20.24 -4.89
CA GLU A 176 -27.54 21.67 -4.62
C GLU A 176 -26.25 21.91 -3.87
N ILE A 177 -25.38 22.76 -4.42
CA ILE A 177 -24.07 23.10 -3.84
C ILE A 177 -23.92 24.62 -3.70
N THR A 178 -23.03 25.03 -2.82
CA THR A 178 -22.55 26.43 -2.78
C THR A 178 -21.12 26.46 -3.27
N VAL A 179 -20.85 27.23 -4.33
CA VAL A 179 -19.54 27.34 -4.97
C VAL A 179 -18.89 28.66 -4.59
N VAL A 180 -17.61 28.58 -4.21
CA VAL A 180 -16.72 29.69 -3.94
C VAL A 180 -15.64 29.70 -5.01
N CYS A 181 -15.53 30.77 -5.77
CA CYS A 181 -14.39 31.02 -6.64
C CYS A 181 -13.60 32.19 -6.08
N CYS A 182 -12.29 32.03 -5.97
CA CYS A 182 -11.41 33.13 -5.59
C CYS A 182 -10.20 33.21 -6.54
N ASP A 183 -9.62 34.41 -6.64
CA ASP A 183 -8.60 34.76 -7.62
C ASP A 183 -7.76 35.92 -7.13
N LEU A 184 -6.47 35.97 -7.48
CA LEU A 184 -5.55 37.06 -7.11
C LEU A 184 -5.63 38.20 -8.11
N ARG A 185 -6.09 39.35 -7.65
CA ARG A 185 -6.09 40.60 -8.44
C ARG A 185 -4.66 41.11 -8.61
N GLY A 186 -4.33 41.52 -9.83
CA GLY A 186 -2.98 42.01 -10.18
C GLY A 186 -2.00 40.90 -10.55
N PHE A 187 -2.39 39.62 -10.42
CA PHE A 187 -1.47 38.49 -10.64
C PHE A 187 -0.90 38.42 -12.06
N THR A 188 -1.71 38.67 -13.10
CA THR A 188 -1.22 38.63 -14.49
C THR A 188 -0.10 39.64 -14.71
N ALA A 189 -0.25 40.90 -14.27
CA ALA A 189 0.78 41.92 -14.39
C ALA A 189 2.03 41.60 -13.54
N PHE A 190 1.82 41.04 -12.38
CA PHE A 190 2.89 40.51 -11.52
C PHE A 190 3.68 39.43 -12.24
N ALA A 191 3.01 38.38 -12.74
CA ALA A 191 3.65 37.24 -13.40
C ALA A 191 4.39 37.61 -14.70
N GLU A 192 3.98 38.71 -15.38
CA GLU A 192 4.69 39.24 -16.56
C GLU A 192 5.99 39.97 -16.20
N SER A 193 6.11 40.50 -14.99
CA SER A 193 7.22 41.36 -14.59
C SER A 193 8.14 40.79 -13.51
N ALA A 194 7.69 39.80 -12.78
CA ALA A 194 8.45 39.17 -11.69
C ALA A 194 9.34 38.02 -12.19
N GLU A 195 10.36 37.67 -11.41
CA GLU A 195 11.15 36.48 -11.66
C GLU A 195 10.30 35.23 -11.41
N PRO A 196 10.50 34.14 -12.18
CA PRO A 196 9.71 32.90 -12.03
C PRO A 196 9.70 32.31 -10.60
N GLU A 197 10.81 32.47 -9.89
CA GLU A 197 10.99 31.99 -8.51
C GLU A 197 10.05 32.73 -7.56
N ASP A 198 9.90 34.05 -7.70
CA ASP A 198 8.99 34.85 -6.88
C ASP A 198 7.53 34.49 -7.15
N VAL A 199 7.19 34.19 -8.41
CA VAL A 199 5.85 33.73 -8.78
C VAL A 199 5.50 32.40 -8.10
N TRP A 200 6.44 31.42 -8.10
CA TRP A 200 6.25 30.15 -7.46
C TRP A 200 6.18 30.26 -5.94
N GLU A 201 7.00 31.13 -5.33
CA GLU A 201 6.97 31.35 -3.87
C GLU A 201 5.63 31.92 -3.43
N ILE A 202 5.15 32.98 -4.09
CA ILE A 202 3.87 33.64 -3.80
C ILE A 202 2.69 32.66 -4.00
N LEU A 203 2.67 31.89 -5.09
CA LEU A 203 1.64 30.87 -5.30
C LEU A 203 1.70 29.77 -4.23
N GLY A 204 2.89 29.37 -3.79
CA GLY A 204 3.07 28.42 -2.71
C GLY A 204 2.52 28.91 -1.38
N GLU A 205 2.85 30.16 -0.99
CA GLU A 205 2.32 30.81 0.22
C GLU A 205 0.78 30.93 0.18
N TYR A 206 0.25 31.39 -0.97
CA TYR A 206 -1.18 31.57 -1.20
C TYR A 206 -1.94 30.23 -1.15
N ASN A 207 -1.53 29.25 -1.95
CA ASN A 207 -2.20 27.96 -2.04
C ASN A 207 -2.12 27.18 -0.71
N GLY A 208 -0.98 27.22 -0.01
CA GLY A 208 -0.83 26.60 1.30
C GLY A 208 -1.77 27.20 2.33
N ALA A 209 -1.81 28.53 2.42
CA ALA A 209 -2.67 29.23 3.37
C ALA A 209 -4.17 28.98 3.11
N LEU A 210 -4.59 28.97 1.84
CA LEU A 210 -5.99 28.71 1.49
C LEU A 210 -6.37 27.24 1.61
N GLY A 211 -5.46 26.31 1.29
CA GLY A 211 -5.68 24.88 1.44
C GLY A 211 -5.99 24.47 2.89
N ASP A 212 -5.25 25.02 3.85
CA ASP A 212 -5.50 24.81 5.28
C ASP A 212 -6.90 25.30 5.71
N LEU A 213 -7.32 26.45 5.20
CA LEU A 213 -8.63 27.02 5.49
C LEU A 213 -9.75 26.17 4.88
N ILE A 214 -9.60 25.74 3.61
CA ILE A 214 -10.58 24.88 2.95
C ILE A 214 -10.83 23.59 3.78
N GLY A 215 -9.75 22.96 4.27
CA GLY A 215 -9.85 21.78 5.13
C GLY A 215 -10.57 22.06 6.45
N ARG A 216 -10.25 23.17 7.12
CA ARG A 216 -10.89 23.58 8.40
C ARG A 216 -12.37 23.89 8.25
N PHE A 217 -12.81 24.41 7.13
CA PHE A 217 -14.22 24.71 6.85
C PHE A 217 -14.95 23.55 6.17
N GLU A 218 -14.29 22.39 5.98
CA GLU A 218 -14.84 21.20 5.32
C GLU A 218 -15.32 21.48 3.88
N GLY A 219 -14.65 22.41 3.19
CA GLY A 219 -14.88 22.69 1.79
C GLY A 219 -14.23 21.63 0.90
N THR A 220 -14.85 21.32 -0.22
CA THR A 220 -14.29 20.41 -1.23
C THR A 220 -13.55 21.25 -2.29
N LEU A 221 -12.23 21.16 -2.33
CA LEU A 221 -11.43 21.77 -3.37
C LEU A 221 -11.66 21.04 -4.70
N GLU A 222 -12.24 21.72 -5.68
CA GLU A 222 -12.45 21.17 -7.02
C GLU A 222 -11.16 21.23 -7.83
N ARG A 223 -10.59 22.43 -7.99
CA ARG A 223 -9.37 22.66 -8.76
C ARG A 223 -8.69 23.99 -8.45
N PHE A 224 -7.42 24.08 -8.82
CA PHE A 224 -6.70 25.32 -8.97
C PHE A 224 -6.84 25.86 -10.40
N THR A 225 -6.95 27.19 -10.56
CA THR A 225 -7.10 27.87 -11.85
C THR A 225 -5.89 28.78 -12.18
N GLY A 226 -4.71 28.39 -11.76
CA GLY A 226 -3.50 29.19 -11.81
C GLY A 226 -3.35 30.04 -10.55
N ASP A 227 -3.78 31.28 -10.60
CA ASP A 227 -3.81 32.27 -9.51
C ASP A 227 -5.12 32.24 -8.69
N GLY A 228 -6.01 31.32 -8.99
CA GLY A 228 -7.27 31.16 -8.29
C GLY A 228 -7.57 29.71 -7.93
N LEU A 229 -8.69 29.51 -7.25
CA LEU A 229 -9.20 28.19 -6.92
C LEU A 229 -10.73 28.14 -6.86
N VAL A 230 -11.28 26.95 -7.02
CA VAL A 230 -12.70 26.67 -6.94
C VAL A 230 -12.95 25.66 -5.83
N VAL A 231 -13.83 26.03 -4.91
CA VAL A 231 -14.27 25.20 -3.77
C VAL A 231 -15.79 25.09 -3.80
N PHE A 232 -16.33 23.97 -3.43
CA PHE A 232 -17.77 23.85 -3.20
C PHE A 232 -18.07 23.17 -1.85
N PHE A 233 -19.30 23.35 -1.39
CA PHE A 233 -19.86 22.80 -0.16
C PHE A 233 -21.10 21.97 -0.43
N ASN A 234 -21.44 21.07 0.48
CA ASN A 234 -22.55 20.14 0.45
C ASN A 234 -22.35 18.93 -0.47
N ASP A 235 -21.12 18.65 -0.89
CA ASP A 235 -20.74 17.43 -1.59
C ASP A 235 -19.22 17.20 -1.45
N PRO A 236 -18.70 15.98 -1.26
CA PRO A 236 -19.42 14.72 -1.01
C PRO A 236 -20.08 14.69 0.38
N ILE A 237 -19.63 15.51 1.31
CA ILE A 237 -20.14 15.59 2.67
C ILE A 237 -21.36 16.51 2.71
N PRO A 238 -22.54 16.04 3.18
CA PRO A 238 -23.70 16.91 3.37
C PRO A 238 -23.41 18.06 4.35
N CYS A 239 -23.91 19.26 4.02
CA CYS A 239 -23.67 20.45 4.78
C CYS A 239 -24.91 21.37 4.72
N ASP A 240 -25.68 21.43 5.80
CA ASP A 240 -26.94 22.19 5.86
C ASP A 240 -26.71 23.71 5.85
N ASP A 241 -25.56 24.18 6.37
CA ASP A 241 -25.16 25.59 6.44
C ASP A 241 -24.21 26.01 5.32
N ALA A 242 -24.19 25.31 4.18
CA ALA A 242 -23.27 25.52 3.08
C ALA A 242 -23.11 27.00 2.66
N PRO A 243 -24.19 27.81 2.49
CA PRO A 243 -24.04 29.23 2.16
C PRO A 243 -23.34 30.04 3.25
N LEU A 244 -23.70 29.88 4.50
CA LEU A 244 -23.09 30.59 5.62
C LEU A 244 -21.62 30.18 5.80
N ARG A 245 -21.33 28.87 5.71
CA ARG A 245 -19.98 28.33 5.82
C ARG A 245 -19.08 28.83 4.70
N SER A 246 -19.59 28.92 3.47
CA SER A 246 -18.87 29.48 2.32
C SER A 246 -18.52 30.97 2.50
N VAL A 247 -19.44 31.76 3.07
CA VAL A 247 -19.19 33.17 3.38
C VAL A 247 -18.13 33.30 4.50
N ARG A 248 -18.23 32.50 5.55
CA ARG A 248 -17.22 32.48 6.63
C ARG A 248 -15.83 32.10 6.10
N LEU A 249 -15.75 31.09 5.22
CA LEU A 249 -14.51 30.72 4.56
C LEU A 249 -13.94 31.91 3.77
N ALA A 250 -14.75 32.56 2.94
CA ALA A 250 -14.32 33.69 2.09
C ALA A 250 -13.81 34.88 2.95
N LEU A 251 -14.48 35.20 4.04
CA LEU A 251 -14.04 36.25 4.97
C LEU A 251 -12.70 35.90 5.63
N THR A 252 -12.53 34.65 6.05
CA THR A 252 -11.28 34.18 6.66
C THR A 252 -10.16 34.13 5.63
N MET A 253 -10.44 33.68 4.39
CA MET A 253 -9.49 33.72 3.27
C MET A 253 -9.04 35.16 3.00
N ARG A 254 -9.98 36.12 2.91
CA ARG A 254 -9.65 37.52 2.69
C ARG A 254 -8.70 38.05 3.77
N GLN A 255 -8.99 37.79 5.03
CA GLN A 255 -8.13 38.20 6.14
C GLN A 255 -6.74 37.57 6.03
N ARG A 256 -6.67 36.26 5.75
CA ARG A 256 -5.39 35.55 5.64
C ARG A 256 -4.53 36.04 4.47
N VAL A 257 -5.16 36.30 3.32
CA VAL A 257 -4.45 36.84 2.15
C VAL A 257 -4.01 38.30 2.37
N GLN A 258 -4.78 39.10 3.16
CA GLN A 258 -4.32 40.46 3.55
C GLN A 258 -3.05 40.37 4.40
N GLU A 259 -2.95 39.45 5.35
CA GLU A 259 -1.71 39.23 6.12
C GLU A 259 -0.51 38.87 5.24
N LEU A 260 -0.72 38.04 4.20
CA LEU A 260 0.32 37.69 3.22
C LEU A 260 0.66 38.86 2.32
N ALA A 261 -0.34 39.63 1.88
CA ALA A 261 -0.17 40.76 0.97
C ALA A 261 0.71 41.88 1.57
N ASP A 262 0.69 42.08 2.90
CA ASP A 262 1.62 43.00 3.58
C ASP A 262 3.08 42.56 3.39
N GLY A 263 3.34 41.24 3.33
CA GLY A 263 4.65 40.68 3.00
C GLY A 263 5.04 40.87 1.55
N TRP A 264 4.09 40.63 0.63
CA TRP A 264 4.30 40.79 -0.81
C TRP A 264 4.51 42.24 -1.21
N GLN A 265 3.77 43.17 -0.59
CA GLN A 265 3.94 44.62 -0.82
C GLN A 265 5.33 45.11 -0.43
N ARG A 266 5.93 44.60 0.65
CA ARG A 266 7.32 44.91 1.02
C ARG A 266 8.33 44.40 -0.02
N ARG A 267 7.97 43.38 -0.79
CA ARG A 267 8.74 42.87 -1.94
C ARG A 267 8.42 43.57 -3.25
N GLY A 268 7.50 44.58 -3.24
CA GLY A 268 7.12 45.37 -4.41
C GLY A 268 5.95 44.83 -5.21
N HIS A 269 5.21 43.82 -4.67
CA HIS A 269 4.11 43.17 -5.38
C HIS A 269 2.77 43.53 -4.76
N GLU A 270 1.90 44.19 -5.55
CA GLU A 270 0.54 44.55 -5.13
C GLU A 270 -0.47 43.51 -5.60
N LEU A 271 -0.82 42.61 -4.72
CA LEU A 271 -1.80 41.55 -4.98
C LEU A 271 -2.96 41.61 -3.97
N ALA A 272 -4.16 41.29 -4.44
CA ALA A 272 -5.36 41.32 -3.62
C ALA A 272 -6.28 40.15 -3.95
N LEU A 273 -7.17 39.79 -3.04
CA LEU A 273 -8.13 38.69 -3.25
C LEU A 273 -9.46 39.24 -3.79
N GLY A 274 -10.00 38.61 -4.84
CA GLY A 274 -11.37 38.75 -5.29
C GLY A 274 -12.14 37.43 -5.09
N VAL A 275 -13.39 37.49 -4.62
CA VAL A 275 -14.19 36.28 -4.34
C VAL A 275 -15.60 36.41 -4.91
N GLY A 276 -16.10 35.34 -5.51
CA GLY A 276 -17.47 35.17 -5.97
C GLY A 276 -18.11 33.92 -5.39
N ILE A 277 -19.32 34.05 -4.83
CA ILE A 277 -20.06 32.94 -4.21
C ILE A 277 -21.46 32.80 -4.83
N ALA A 278 -21.82 31.59 -5.23
CA ALA A 278 -23.15 31.29 -5.75
C ALA A 278 -23.66 29.95 -5.20
N GLN A 279 -24.99 29.86 -5.02
CA GLN A 279 -25.67 28.62 -4.64
C GLN A 279 -26.64 28.17 -5.75
N GLY A 280 -26.65 26.91 -6.05
CA GLY A 280 -27.57 26.32 -7.03
C GLY A 280 -27.29 24.84 -7.29
N TYR A 281 -28.07 24.27 -8.22
CA TYR A 281 -27.90 22.90 -8.62
C TYR A 281 -26.76 22.71 -9.61
N ALA A 282 -25.95 21.67 -9.38
CA ALA A 282 -24.95 21.15 -10.31
C ALA A 282 -25.07 19.64 -10.45
N THR A 283 -24.51 19.09 -11.51
CA THR A 283 -24.22 17.67 -11.63
C THR A 283 -22.78 17.47 -11.22
N LEU A 284 -22.55 16.65 -10.19
CA LEU A 284 -21.22 16.32 -9.69
C LEU A 284 -20.88 14.88 -10.07
N GLY A 285 -19.61 14.60 -10.26
CA GLY A 285 -19.16 13.27 -10.60
C GLY A 285 -17.80 13.29 -11.28
N ARG A 286 -17.36 12.12 -11.69
CA ARG A 286 -16.10 11.93 -12.40
C ARG A 286 -16.21 12.48 -13.84
N VAL A 287 -15.32 13.40 -14.18
CA VAL A 287 -15.16 13.97 -15.53
C VAL A 287 -13.76 13.70 -16.02
N GLY A 288 -13.63 13.17 -17.22
CA GLY A 288 -12.33 12.84 -17.82
C GLY A 288 -12.36 11.52 -18.60
N TYR A 289 -11.18 10.94 -18.83
CA TYR A 289 -11.01 9.69 -19.56
C TYR A 289 -10.05 8.76 -18.82
N ALA A 290 -10.23 7.44 -18.98
CA ALA A 290 -9.41 6.34 -18.47
C ALA A 290 -8.58 6.67 -17.21
N ASP A 291 -7.32 7.05 -17.39
CA ASP A 291 -6.36 7.27 -16.30
C ASP A 291 -6.24 8.73 -15.86
N ARG A 292 -7.00 9.65 -16.47
CA ARG A 292 -6.99 11.08 -16.14
C ARG A 292 -8.41 11.59 -15.98
N PHE A 293 -8.84 11.70 -14.74
CA PHE A 293 -10.15 12.21 -14.39
C PHE A 293 -10.08 13.13 -13.17
N GLU A 294 -11.07 13.98 -13.04
CA GLU A 294 -11.26 14.87 -11.92
C GLU A 294 -12.67 14.69 -11.37
N TYR A 295 -12.88 14.96 -10.10
CA TYR A 295 -14.21 15.09 -9.54
C TYR A 295 -14.64 16.54 -9.68
N ALA A 296 -15.63 16.80 -10.52
CA ALA A 296 -15.98 18.15 -10.91
C ALA A 296 -17.47 18.42 -10.81
N SER A 297 -17.80 19.71 -10.66
CA SER A 297 -19.15 20.23 -10.65
C SER A 297 -19.49 20.87 -12.01
N VAL A 298 -20.48 20.35 -12.70
CA VAL A 298 -20.96 20.85 -13.98
C VAL A 298 -22.34 21.50 -13.79
N GLY A 299 -22.40 22.85 -13.90
CA GLY A 299 -23.64 23.57 -13.71
C GLY A 299 -23.50 25.10 -13.88
N SER A 300 -24.63 25.76 -14.05
CA SER A 300 -24.65 27.23 -14.14
C SER A 300 -24.15 27.90 -12.87
N VAL A 301 -24.29 27.26 -11.71
CA VAL A 301 -23.86 27.79 -10.42
C VAL A 301 -22.34 28.05 -10.38
N THR A 302 -21.53 27.11 -10.90
CA THR A 302 -20.08 27.29 -10.97
C THR A 302 -19.69 28.46 -11.87
N ASN A 303 -20.37 28.59 -13.01
CA ASN A 303 -20.13 29.71 -13.92
C ASN A 303 -20.55 31.05 -13.30
N VAL A 304 -21.65 31.10 -12.53
CA VAL A 304 -22.08 32.33 -11.83
C VAL A 304 -21.01 32.72 -10.78
N ALA A 305 -20.56 31.78 -9.95
CA ALA A 305 -19.53 32.06 -8.96
C ALA A 305 -18.23 32.57 -9.60
N ALA A 306 -17.78 31.93 -10.69
CA ALA A 306 -16.59 32.36 -11.43
C ALA A 306 -16.74 33.76 -12.03
N ARG A 307 -17.92 34.13 -12.58
CA ARG A 307 -18.18 35.45 -13.10
C ARG A 307 -18.25 36.52 -12.00
N LEU A 308 -18.92 36.23 -10.89
CA LEU A 308 -18.91 37.11 -9.72
C LEU A 308 -17.47 37.32 -9.22
N CYS A 309 -16.68 36.29 -9.18
CA CYS A 309 -15.26 36.41 -8.85
C CYS A 309 -14.55 37.36 -9.84
N SER A 310 -14.74 37.22 -11.15
CA SER A 310 -14.11 38.08 -12.15
C SER A 310 -14.51 39.56 -12.03
N GLU A 311 -15.76 39.83 -11.63
CA GLU A 311 -16.29 41.19 -11.43
C GLU A 311 -15.89 41.81 -10.07
N ALA A 312 -15.45 40.99 -9.13
CA ALA A 312 -15.08 41.46 -7.80
C ALA A 312 -13.84 42.38 -7.85
N ALA A 313 -13.94 43.54 -7.26
CA ALA A 313 -12.80 44.43 -7.04
C ALA A 313 -11.79 43.84 -6.04
N PRO A 314 -10.57 44.41 -5.92
CA PRO A 314 -9.62 44.02 -4.87
C PRO A 314 -10.27 43.99 -3.48
N TRP A 315 -10.09 42.88 -2.75
CA TRP A 315 -10.63 42.60 -1.42
C TRP A 315 -12.16 42.47 -1.34
N GLN A 316 -12.85 42.40 -2.47
CA GLN A 316 -14.30 42.34 -2.53
C GLN A 316 -14.79 40.86 -2.56
N ILE A 317 -15.85 40.60 -1.79
CA ILE A 317 -16.58 39.30 -1.78
C ILE A 317 -17.99 39.57 -2.33
N LEU A 318 -18.27 39.02 -3.49
CA LEU A 318 -19.57 39.12 -4.16
C LEU A 318 -20.35 37.85 -4.02
N VAL A 319 -21.63 37.96 -3.63
CA VAL A 319 -22.53 36.81 -3.46
C VAL A 319 -23.84 37.01 -4.23
N THR A 320 -24.45 35.92 -4.68
CA THR A 320 -25.80 35.94 -5.23
C THR A 320 -26.85 36.23 -4.17
N GLN A 321 -28.04 36.71 -4.58
CA GLN A 321 -29.20 36.92 -3.69
C GLN A 321 -29.52 35.68 -2.87
N ARG A 322 -29.39 34.48 -3.44
CA ARG A 322 -29.68 33.22 -2.75
C ARG A 322 -28.72 32.95 -1.58
N VAL A 323 -27.44 33.15 -1.80
CA VAL A 323 -26.42 33.05 -0.75
C VAL A 323 -26.63 34.12 0.33
N ASN A 324 -26.93 35.36 -0.11
CA ASN A 324 -27.19 36.46 0.81
C ASN A 324 -28.38 36.18 1.72
N ALA A 325 -29.51 35.73 1.16
CA ALA A 325 -30.71 35.42 1.92
C ALA A 325 -30.51 34.27 2.91
N ALA A 326 -29.71 33.25 2.54
CA ALA A 326 -29.42 32.13 3.45
C ALA A 326 -28.47 32.49 4.59
N ALA A 327 -27.75 33.60 4.51
CA ALA A 327 -26.78 34.06 5.48
C ALA A 327 -27.13 35.40 6.15
N GLU A 328 -28.26 36.02 5.81
CA GLU A 328 -28.63 37.40 6.19
C GLU A 328 -28.73 37.66 7.71
N GLU A 329 -29.00 36.61 8.48
CA GLU A 329 -29.07 36.73 9.93
C GLU A 329 -27.71 36.99 10.58
N VAL A 330 -26.62 36.61 9.95
CA VAL A 330 -25.27 36.63 10.53
C VAL A 330 -24.30 37.49 9.73
N VAL A 331 -24.63 37.79 8.47
CA VAL A 331 -23.71 38.45 7.53
C VAL A 331 -24.10 39.92 7.31
N VAL A 332 -23.13 40.80 7.40
CA VAL A 332 -23.28 42.20 7.01
C VAL A 332 -23.01 42.33 5.51
N SER A 333 -24.05 42.66 4.75
CA SER A 333 -23.95 42.78 3.32
C SER A 333 -24.59 44.06 2.80
N ARG A 334 -24.20 44.45 1.56
CA ARG A 334 -24.71 45.62 0.85
C ARG A 334 -25.11 45.22 -0.58
N LEU A 335 -26.28 45.69 -1.04
CA LEU A 335 -26.68 45.52 -2.43
C LEU A 335 -25.71 46.28 -3.37
N VAL A 336 -25.11 45.58 -4.32
CA VAL A 336 -24.28 46.16 -5.40
C VAL A 336 -25.17 46.55 -6.57
N GLY A 337 -26.15 45.73 -6.91
CA GLY A 337 -27.06 45.92 -8.01
C GLY A 337 -27.34 44.63 -8.78
N GLU A 338 -27.83 44.79 -9.98
CA GLU A 338 -28.03 43.70 -10.94
C GLU A 338 -26.87 43.69 -11.96
N LEU A 339 -26.02 42.63 -11.86
CA LEU A 339 -24.88 42.48 -12.75
C LEU A 339 -25.27 41.64 -13.99
N SER A 340 -25.00 42.21 -15.18
CA SER A 340 -25.13 41.48 -16.45
C SER A 340 -23.88 40.65 -16.70
N LEU A 341 -23.91 39.39 -16.27
CA LEU A 341 -22.77 38.52 -16.41
C LEU A 341 -22.70 37.90 -17.82
N ARG A 342 -21.52 37.90 -18.43
CA ARG A 342 -21.29 37.34 -19.76
C ARG A 342 -21.76 35.87 -19.87
N GLY A 343 -22.64 35.59 -20.82
CA GLY A 343 -23.20 34.22 -21.02
C GLY A 343 -24.49 33.93 -20.27
N PHE A 344 -25.03 34.91 -19.52
CA PHE A 344 -26.30 34.80 -18.83
C PHE A 344 -27.33 35.76 -19.48
N SER A 345 -28.56 35.26 -19.72
CA SER A 345 -29.62 36.06 -20.36
C SER A 345 -30.34 36.99 -19.41
N ARG A 346 -30.19 36.79 -18.10
CA ARG A 346 -30.82 37.64 -17.07
C ARG A 346 -29.79 38.19 -16.13
N PRO A 347 -29.87 39.48 -15.75
CA PRO A 347 -29.03 40.05 -14.72
C PRO A 347 -29.15 39.29 -13.39
N ILE A 348 -28.06 39.23 -12.63
CA ILE A 348 -27.99 38.57 -11.36
C ILE A 348 -27.88 39.61 -10.25
N ARG A 349 -28.86 39.59 -9.37
CA ARG A 349 -28.86 40.45 -8.17
C ARG A 349 -27.73 40.05 -7.24
N THR A 350 -26.84 40.98 -6.99
CA THR A 350 -25.53 40.73 -6.37
C THR A 350 -25.35 41.61 -5.14
N PHE A 351 -24.80 41.01 -4.11
CA PHE A 351 -24.51 41.65 -2.82
C PHE A 351 -23.00 41.55 -2.53
N GLU A 352 -22.48 42.59 -1.89
CA GLU A 352 -21.13 42.60 -1.35
C GLU A 352 -21.17 42.26 0.15
N VAL A 353 -20.36 41.31 0.55
CA VAL A 353 -20.20 40.92 1.96
C VAL A 353 -19.03 41.68 2.57
N SER A 354 -19.29 42.43 3.63
CA SER A 354 -18.27 43.21 4.35
C SER A 354 -17.75 42.50 5.61
N GLY A 355 -18.58 41.72 6.31
CA GLY A 355 -18.19 41.04 7.54
C GLY A 355 -19.31 40.21 8.15
N LEU A 356 -19.08 39.73 9.36
CA LEU A 356 -20.10 39.09 10.21
C LEU A 356 -20.64 40.12 11.22
N ASP A 357 -21.91 40.02 11.56
CA ASP A 357 -22.55 40.81 12.60
C ASP A 357 -22.13 40.28 13.99
N SER A 358 -21.22 40.98 14.66
CA SER A 358 -20.64 40.57 15.94
C SER A 358 -21.69 40.41 17.04
N ALA A 359 -22.85 41.09 16.95
CA ALA A 359 -23.94 41.04 17.94
C ALA A 359 -24.75 39.71 17.83
N LYS A 360 -24.70 39.05 16.68
CA LYS A 360 -25.52 37.85 16.39
C LYS A 360 -24.71 36.53 16.33
N VAL A 361 -23.39 36.60 16.41
CA VAL A 361 -22.50 35.43 16.40
C VAL A 361 -22.45 34.72 17.77
N THR A 362 -22.90 35.34 18.83
CA THR A 362 -22.77 34.87 20.24
C THR A 362 -24.06 34.22 20.79
N SER A 363 -25.06 34.05 20.01
CA SER A 363 -26.29 33.32 20.32
C SER A 363 -26.41 32.07 19.45
#